data_edcd9a0eff4674974c7226918dad4270
#
_entry.id   edcd9a0eff4674974c7226918dad4270
#
_cell.length_a   1.000
_cell.length_b   1.000
_cell.length_c   1.000
_cell.angle_alpha   90.00
_cell.angle_beta   90.00
_cell.angle_gamma   90.00
#
_symmetry.space_group_name_H-M   'P 1'
#
loop_
_entity.id
_entity.type
_entity.pdbx_description
1 polymer ?
#
loop_
_entity_poly.entity_id
_entity_poly.type
_entity_poly.pdbx_seq_one_letter_code
_entity_poly.pdbx_strand_id
1 'polypeptide(L)'
;MLNILGGMEPNTSGDVIVAGKNIGSYNAKQLTTYRRNNVGFVFQFYNLIPNLTAKENVELAAQIVPDAMNPDEALREVDLTDREQNFPAQLSGGEQQRVAIARAIAKKPELLLCDEPTGALDYKTGKRILKILQDMSRKNGSTVLIVTHNTAIAPIADKVIRIHDGGIQDIHINKKPADISTIEW
;
A
#
# COMPACT_ATOMS: atom_id res chain seq x y z
N MET A 1 -1.14 -14.61 -1.88
CA MET A 1 -0.03 -14.13 -1.01
C MET A 1 -0.41 -12.85 -0.26
N LEU A 2 -0.82 -11.76 -0.90
CA LEU A 2 -1.21 -10.51 -0.21
C LEU A 2 -2.28 -10.73 0.87
N ASN A 3 -3.32 -11.51 0.59
CA ASN A 3 -4.40 -11.80 1.54
C ASN A 3 -3.89 -12.51 2.80
N ILE A 4 -2.91 -13.41 2.66
CA ILE A 4 -2.32 -14.13 3.80
C ILE A 4 -1.47 -13.17 4.63
N LEU A 5 -0.56 -12.42 3.99
CA LEU A 5 0.27 -11.41 4.67
C LEU A 5 -0.58 -10.31 5.33
N GLY A 6 -1.69 -9.97 4.71
CA GLY A 6 -2.66 -9.01 5.25
C GLY A 6 -3.59 -9.58 6.30
N GLY A 7 -3.52 -10.89 6.59
CA GLY A 7 -4.38 -11.54 7.56
C GLY A 7 -5.85 -11.61 7.15
N MET A 8 -6.16 -11.58 5.85
CA MET A 8 -7.52 -11.76 5.33
C MET A 8 -7.86 -13.23 5.13
N GLU A 9 -6.86 -14.06 4.81
CA GLU A 9 -6.98 -15.49 4.62
C GLU A 9 -5.95 -16.23 5.47
N PRO A 10 -6.28 -17.40 6.02
CA PRO A 10 -5.31 -18.22 6.72
C PRO A 10 -4.30 -18.84 5.74
N ASN A 11 -3.09 -19.11 6.21
CA ASN A 11 -2.15 -19.95 5.48
C ASN A 11 -2.54 -21.43 5.62
N THR A 12 -2.29 -22.22 4.59
CA THR A 12 -2.58 -23.67 4.60
C THR A 12 -1.60 -24.43 5.49
N SER A 13 -0.32 -23.99 5.50
CA SER A 13 0.77 -24.59 6.29
C SER A 13 1.94 -23.64 6.42
N GLY A 14 2.88 -23.95 7.31
CA GLY A 14 4.06 -23.13 7.56
C GLY A 14 3.75 -21.89 8.42
N ASP A 15 4.77 -21.05 8.61
CA ASP A 15 4.70 -19.86 9.44
C ASP A 15 4.61 -18.59 8.59
N VAL A 16 3.85 -17.61 9.07
CA VAL A 16 3.79 -16.26 8.49
C VAL A 16 4.26 -15.27 9.53
N ILE A 17 5.51 -14.83 9.41
CA ILE A 17 6.15 -13.96 10.39
C ILE A 17 6.17 -12.52 9.86
N VAL A 18 5.51 -11.60 10.58
CA VAL A 18 5.50 -10.17 10.30
C VAL A 18 5.95 -9.42 11.55
N ALA A 19 6.94 -8.55 11.42
CA ALA A 19 7.54 -7.81 12.53
C ALA A 19 7.87 -8.70 13.75
N GLY A 20 8.43 -9.90 13.48
CA GLY A 20 8.83 -10.88 14.50
C GLY A 20 7.66 -11.66 15.14
N LYS A 21 6.43 -11.47 14.70
CA LYS A 21 5.24 -12.17 15.24
C LYS A 21 4.70 -13.15 14.20
N ASN A 22 4.42 -14.39 14.62
CA ASN A 22 3.79 -15.39 13.76
C ASN A 22 2.27 -15.15 13.68
N ILE A 23 1.83 -14.45 12.65
CA ILE A 23 0.42 -14.15 12.41
C ILE A 23 -0.37 -15.38 11.91
N GLY A 24 0.32 -16.40 11.39
CA GLY A 24 -0.30 -17.65 10.95
C GLY A 24 -1.01 -18.41 12.08
N SER A 25 -0.63 -18.16 13.33
CA SER A 25 -1.28 -18.73 14.53
C SER A 25 -2.41 -17.89 15.10
N TYR A 26 -2.71 -16.71 14.50
CA TYR A 26 -3.70 -15.77 15.03
C TYR A 26 -5.13 -16.25 14.79
N ASN A 27 -5.99 -16.09 15.80
CA ASN A 27 -7.44 -16.26 15.65
C ASN A 27 -8.06 -15.04 14.93
N ALA A 28 -9.34 -15.12 14.56
CA ALA A 28 -10.05 -14.08 13.81
C ALA A 28 -10.01 -12.69 14.49
N LYS A 29 -10.11 -12.64 15.83
CA LYS A 29 -10.03 -11.39 16.59
C LYS A 29 -8.63 -10.77 16.54
N GLN A 30 -7.61 -11.61 16.67
CA GLN A 30 -6.21 -11.18 16.57
C GLN A 30 -5.88 -10.69 15.15
N LEU A 31 -6.34 -11.40 14.11
CA LEU A 31 -6.18 -10.96 12.71
C LEU A 31 -6.90 -9.63 12.45
N THR A 32 -8.08 -9.42 13.04
CA THR A 32 -8.78 -8.13 12.91
C THR A 32 -7.98 -7.00 13.57
N THR A 33 -7.40 -7.23 14.73
CA THR A 33 -6.55 -6.26 15.42
C THR A 33 -5.26 -5.99 14.62
N TYR A 34 -4.64 -7.03 14.07
CA TYR A 34 -3.47 -6.93 13.21
C TYR A 34 -3.76 -6.09 11.95
N ARG A 35 -4.85 -6.37 11.21
CA ARG A 35 -5.26 -5.55 10.05
C ARG A 35 -5.52 -4.11 10.41
N ARG A 36 -6.15 -3.89 11.56
CA ARG A 36 -6.44 -2.54 12.05
C ARG A 36 -5.17 -1.73 12.27
N ASN A 37 -4.22 -2.28 13.01
CA ASN A 37 -3.10 -1.52 13.54
C ASN A 37 -1.83 -1.57 12.67
N ASN A 38 -1.58 -2.69 11.99
CA ASN A 38 -0.27 -2.95 11.40
C ASN A 38 -0.29 -2.94 9.87
N VAL A 39 -1.46 -3.10 9.22
CA VAL A 39 -1.52 -3.28 7.77
C VAL A 39 -2.27 -2.15 7.09
N GLY A 40 -1.66 -1.57 6.06
CA GLY A 40 -2.32 -0.73 5.07
C GLY A 40 -2.52 -1.51 3.77
N PHE A 41 -3.64 -1.28 3.09
CA PHE A 41 -3.92 -1.88 1.80
C PHE A 41 -4.16 -0.82 0.74
N VAL A 42 -3.52 -1.01 -0.42
CA VAL A 42 -3.75 -0.26 -1.64
C VAL A 42 -4.11 -1.25 -2.73
N PHE A 43 -5.36 -1.23 -3.17
CA PHE A 43 -5.90 -2.15 -4.17
C PHE A 43 -5.90 -1.51 -5.56
N GLN A 44 -5.91 -2.34 -6.60
CA GLN A 44 -6.02 -1.93 -7.99
C GLN A 44 -7.31 -1.13 -8.26
N PHE A 45 -8.43 -1.55 -7.66
CA PHE A 45 -9.73 -0.88 -7.74
C PHE A 45 -9.96 -0.04 -6.48
N TYR A 46 -9.25 0.96 -6.24
CA TYR A 46 -9.24 1.98 -5.18
C TYR A 46 -10.08 1.68 -3.92
N ASN A 47 -11.22 1.00 -4.04
CA ASN A 47 -12.17 0.63 -2.95
C ASN A 47 -12.54 1.82 -2.04
N LEU A 48 -12.76 2.98 -2.66
CA LEU A 48 -13.26 4.15 -1.96
C LEU A 48 -14.76 4.02 -1.72
N ILE A 49 -15.23 4.57 -0.61
CA ILE A 49 -16.65 4.66 -0.31
C ILE A 49 -17.23 5.82 -1.13
N PRO A 50 -18.15 5.55 -2.08
CA PRO A 50 -18.56 6.54 -3.08
C PRO A 50 -19.32 7.74 -2.51
N ASN A 51 -19.98 7.56 -1.37
CA ASN A 51 -20.77 8.59 -0.70
C ASN A 51 -19.98 9.38 0.36
N LEU A 52 -18.67 9.15 0.44
CA LEU A 52 -17.77 9.91 1.30
C LEU A 52 -16.80 10.71 0.42
N THR A 53 -16.46 11.91 0.87
CA THR A 53 -15.42 12.74 0.25
C THR A 53 -14.03 12.07 0.35
N ALA A 54 -13.03 12.62 -0.32
CA ALA A 54 -11.65 12.17 -0.20
C ALA A 54 -11.18 12.19 1.26
N LYS A 55 -11.47 13.29 1.96
CA LYS A 55 -11.12 13.46 3.39
C LYS A 55 -11.83 12.44 4.27
N GLU A 56 -13.13 12.28 4.12
CA GLU A 56 -13.92 11.33 4.91
C GLU A 56 -13.50 9.87 4.68
N ASN A 57 -13.09 9.51 3.45
CA ASN A 57 -12.51 8.19 3.17
C ASN A 57 -11.22 7.95 3.95
N VAL A 58 -10.40 8.98 4.15
CA VAL A 58 -9.16 8.89 4.95
C VAL A 58 -9.48 8.89 6.45
N GLU A 59 -10.38 9.77 6.89
CA GLU A 59 -10.83 9.88 8.29
C GLU A 59 -11.36 8.57 8.84
N LEU A 60 -12.18 7.86 8.05
CA LEU A 60 -12.73 6.56 8.45
C LEU A 60 -11.63 5.54 8.81
N ALA A 61 -10.51 5.55 8.08
CA ALA A 61 -9.40 4.68 8.38
C ALA A 61 -8.56 5.18 9.58
N ALA A 62 -8.42 6.48 9.72
CA ALA A 62 -7.69 7.08 10.84
C ALA A 62 -8.42 6.86 12.18
N GLN A 63 -9.75 6.94 12.21
CA GLN A 63 -10.55 6.78 13.43
C GLN A 63 -10.40 5.42 14.13
N ILE A 64 -9.98 4.38 13.41
CA ILE A 64 -9.85 3.04 14.00
C ILE A 64 -8.48 2.76 14.62
N VAL A 65 -7.54 3.71 14.53
CA VAL A 65 -6.15 3.56 15.02
C VAL A 65 -5.82 4.69 15.99
N PRO A 66 -5.28 4.39 17.19
CA PRO A 66 -5.02 5.42 18.22
C PRO A 66 -4.06 6.53 17.79
N ASP A 67 -2.98 6.17 17.11
CA ASP A 67 -1.88 7.08 16.72
C ASP A 67 -1.88 7.39 15.22
N ALA A 68 -3.08 7.47 14.64
CA ALA A 68 -3.23 7.76 13.21
C ALA A 68 -2.63 9.13 12.84
N MET A 69 -2.21 9.25 11.59
CA MET A 69 -1.86 10.53 10.98
C MET A 69 -3.13 11.38 10.82
N ASN A 70 -3.00 12.70 10.95
CA ASN A 70 -4.09 13.62 10.64
C ASN A 70 -4.51 13.44 9.16
N PRO A 71 -5.80 13.29 8.86
CA PRO A 71 -6.30 13.13 7.49
C PRO A 71 -5.84 14.22 6.52
N ASP A 72 -5.77 15.48 6.96
CA ASP A 72 -5.29 16.59 6.12
C ASP A 72 -3.80 16.44 5.80
N GLU A 73 -3.00 15.94 6.75
CA GLU A 73 -1.60 15.62 6.54
C GLU A 73 -1.45 14.46 5.54
N ALA A 74 -2.23 13.40 5.69
CA ALA A 74 -2.22 12.26 4.77
C ALA A 74 -2.58 12.67 3.33
N LEU A 75 -3.57 13.55 3.16
CA LEU A 75 -3.94 14.10 1.85
C LEU A 75 -2.86 15.01 1.27
N ARG A 76 -2.16 15.76 2.10
CA ARG A 76 -1.03 16.60 1.68
C ARG A 76 0.14 15.76 1.18
N GLU A 77 0.46 14.65 1.85
CA GLU A 77 1.52 13.73 1.41
C GLU A 77 1.28 13.16 -0.01
N VAL A 78 0.02 13.09 -0.43
CA VAL A 78 -0.37 12.59 -1.77
C VAL A 78 -0.78 13.73 -2.72
N ASP A 79 -0.57 15.02 -2.36
CA ASP A 79 -0.95 16.22 -3.12
C ASP A 79 -2.43 16.24 -3.52
N LEU A 80 -3.32 16.10 -2.55
CA LEU A 80 -4.77 16.17 -2.73
C LEU A 80 -5.45 17.18 -1.80
N THR A 81 -4.71 18.15 -1.26
CA THR A 81 -5.27 19.19 -0.39
C THR A 81 -6.43 19.94 -1.06
N ASP A 82 -6.28 20.27 -2.35
CA ASP A 82 -7.33 21.00 -3.11
C ASP A 82 -8.51 20.10 -3.53
N ARG A 83 -8.47 18.82 -3.22
CA ARG A 83 -9.46 17.80 -3.58
C ARG A 83 -10.11 17.13 -2.39
N GLU A 84 -9.83 17.58 -1.18
CA GLU A 84 -10.27 16.94 0.06
C GLU A 84 -11.80 16.79 0.17
N GLN A 85 -12.54 17.75 -0.37
CA GLN A 85 -14.01 17.80 -0.35
C GLN A 85 -14.68 17.12 -1.56
N ASN A 86 -13.88 16.61 -2.52
CA ASN A 86 -14.41 15.94 -3.69
C ASN A 86 -14.84 14.51 -3.37
N PHE A 87 -15.97 14.09 -3.93
CA PHE A 87 -16.40 12.70 -3.92
C PHE A 87 -15.63 11.87 -4.95
N PRO A 88 -15.49 10.53 -4.80
CA PRO A 88 -14.80 9.68 -5.75
C PRO A 88 -15.22 9.88 -7.22
N ALA A 89 -16.50 10.07 -7.48
CA ALA A 89 -17.02 10.32 -8.83
C ALA A 89 -16.51 11.64 -9.47
N GLN A 90 -15.97 12.55 -8.69
CA GLN A 90 -15.43 13.84 -9.14
C GLN A 90 -13.90 13.80 -9.29
N LEU A 91 -13.28 12.67 -8.99
CA LEU A 91 -11.84 12.46 -9.03
C LEU A 91 -11.43 11.61 -10.22
N SER A 92 -10.31 11.95 -10.85
CA SER A 92 -9.67 11.08 -11.84
C SER A 92 -9.20 9.77 -11.20
N GLY A 93 -8.95 8.73 -12.01
CA GLY A 93 -8.44 7.45 -11.50
C GLY A 93 -7.16 7.60 -10.68
N GLY A 94 -6.23 8.45 -11.13
CA GLY A 94 -5.00 8.74 -10.39
C GLY A 94 -5.25 9.48 -9.07
N GLU A 95 -6.24 10.37 -9.00
CA GLU A 95 -6.63 11.03 -7.74
C GLU A 95 -7.27 10.03 -6.79
N GLN A 96 -8.18 9.17 -7.28
CA GLN A 96 -8.78 8.10 -6.47
C GLN A 96 -7.72 7.16 -5.90
N GLN A 97 -6.70 6.77 -6.69
CA GLN A 97 -5.59 5.97 -6.23
C GLN A 97 -4.80 6.68 -5.12
N ARG A 98 -4.54 7.98 -5.27
CA ARG A 98 -3.88 8.77 -4.22
C ARG A 98 -4.73 8.87 -2.95
N VAL A 99 -6.05 8.99 -3.04
CA VAL A 99 -6.93 8.90 -1.86
C VAL A 99 -6.82 7.53 -1.18
N ALA A 100 -6.80 6.43 -1.97
CA ALA A 100 -6.64 5.08 -1.42
C ALA A 100 -5.28 4.93 -0.70
N ILE A 101 -4.21 5.53 -1.23
CA ILE A 101 -2.91 5.57 -0.58
C ILE A 101 -2.96 6.41 0.69
N ALA A 102 -3.52 7.64 0.64
CA ALA A 102 -3.68 8.49 1.82
C ALA A 102 -4.43 7.77 2.95
N ARG A 103 -5.51 7.07 2.61
CA ARG A 103 -6.27 6.21 3.53
C ARG A 103 -5.40 5.11 4.16
N ALA A 104 -4.55 4.47 3.37
CA ALA A 104 -3.68 3.41 3.86
C ALA A 104 -2.57 3.95 4.77
N ILE A 105 -1.92 5.06 4.40
CA ILE A 105 -0.81 5.65 5.16
C ILE A 105 -1.26 6.40 6.41
N ALA A 106 -2.49 6.90 6.45
CA ALA A 106 -3.05 7.56 7.63
C ALA A 106 -3.02 6.67 8.88
N LYS A 107 -3.05 5.36 8.70
CA LYS A 107 -2.92 4.38 9.79
C LYS A 107 -1.49 4.22 10.31
N LYS A 108 -0.48 4.79 9.66
CA LYS A 108 0.96 4.55 9.92
C LYS A 108 1.30 3.07 9.98
N PRO A 109 0.99 2.28 8.94
CA PRO A 109 1.12 0.84 8.98
C PRO A 109 2.60 0.41 9.02
N GLU A 110 2.89 -0.70 9.71
CA GLU A 110 4.20 -1.38 9.63
C GLU A 110 4.39 -2.07 8.28
N LEU A 111 3.28 -2.56 7.70
CA LEU A 111 3.25 -3.26 6.41
C LEU A 111 2.22 -2.62 5.48
N LEU A 112 2.68 -2.08 4.35
CA LEU A 112 1.83 -1.55 3.30
C LEU A 112 1.80 -2.53 2.12
N LEU A 113 0.63 -3.09 1.85
CA LEU A 113 0.41 -4.06 0.79
C LEU A 113 -0.26 -3.39 -0.41
N CYS A 114 0.42 -3.40 -1.55
CA CYS A 114 -0.04 -2.77 -2.77
C CYS A 114 -0.24 -3.81 -3.87
N ASP A 115 -1.45 -3.88 -4.40
CA ASP A 115 -1.82 -4.72 -5.53
C ASP A 115 -1.98 -3.86 -6.78
N GLU A 116 -1.06 -4.01 -7.73
CA GLU A 116 -0.99 -3.24 -8.98
C GLU A 116 -1.22 -1.72 -8.80
N PRO A 117 -0.46 -1.04 -7.91
CA PRO A 117 -0.78 0.34 -7.52
C PRO A 117 -0.65 1.36 -8.67
N THR A 118 -0.06 0.97 -9.80
CA THR A 118 0.14 1.81 -10.99
C THR A 118 -0.54 1.27 -12.24
N GLY A 119 -1.20 0.11 -12.16
CA GLY A 119 -1.67 -0.63 -13.34
C GLY A 119 -2.73 0.09 -14.21
N ALA A 120 -3.49 1.02 -13.63
CA ALA A 120 -4.52 1.78 -14.33
C ALA A 120 -4.15 3.27 -14.54
N LEU A 121 -2.87 3.63 -14.35
CA LEU A 121 -2.42 5.03 -14.33
C LEU A 121 -1.54 5.35 -15.54
N ASP A 122 -1.58 6.62 -15.96
CA ASP A 122 -0.60 7.14 -16.88
C ASP A 122 0.81 7.17 -16.25
N TYR A 123 1.82 7.22 -17.09
CA TYR A 123 3.23 7.19 -16.69
C TYR A 123 3.60 8.23 -15.61
N LYS A 124 3.16 9.48 -15.78
CA LYS A 124 3.48 10.58 -14.86
C LYS A 124 2.86 10.35 -13.48
N THR A 125 1.59 9.96 -13.46
CA THR A 125 0.87 9.63 -12.24
C THR A 125 1.46 8.38 -11.58
N GLY A 126 1.78 7.35 -12.36
CA GLY A 126 2.42 6.13 -11.86
C GLY A 126 3.76 6.40 -11.17
N LYS A 127 4.64 7.21 -11.78
CA LYS A 127 5.91 7.65 -11.14
C LYS A 127 5.66 8.35 -9.79
N ARG A 128 4.66 9.22 -9.74
CA ARG A 128 4.30 9.93 -8.50
C ARG A 128 3.85 8.97 -7.40
N ILE A 129 3.00 8.01 -7.75
CA ILE A 129 2.57 6.96 -6.81
C ILE A 129 3.77 6.17 -6.27
N LEU A 130 4.66 5.69 -7.14
CA LEU A 130 5.84 4.95 -6.72
C LEU A 130 6.77 5.78 -5.82
N LYS A 131 6.88 7.09 -6.09
CA LYS A 131 7.63 8.00 -5.23
C LYS A 131 7.04 8.10 -3.83
N ILE A 132 5.73 8.23 -3.71
CA ILE A 132 5.02 8.24 -2.42
C ILE A 132 5.29 6.93 -1.66
N LEU A 133 5.15 5.78 -2.32
CA LEU A 133 5.39 4.46 -1.73
C LEU A 133 6.85 4.28 -1.29
N GLN A 134 7.82 4.76 -2.10
CA GLN A 134 9.23 4.74 -1.74
C GLN A 134 9.52 5.62 -0.53
N ASP A 135 8.96 6.83 -0.49
CA ASP A 135 9.13 7.74 0.64
C ASP A 135 8.55 7.16 1.93
N MET A 136 7.41 6.46 1.87
CA MET A 136 6.85 5.72 3.00
C MET A 136 7.83 4.69 3.56
N SER A 137 8.47 3.91 2.70
CA SER A 137 9.47 2.93 3.13
C SER A 137 10.70 3.61 3.73
N ARG A 138 11.21 4.66 3.10
CA ARG A 138 12.48 5.31 3.48
C ARG A 138 12.35 6.21 4.71
N LYS A 139 11.25 6.99 4.82
CA LYS A 139 11.06 7.99 5.88
C LYS A 139 10.36 7.43 7.10
N ASN A 140 9.38 6.55 6.91
CA ASN A 140 8.52 6.06 7.99
C ASN A 140 8.90 4.65 8.47
N GLY A 141 9.85 4.00 7.81
CA GLY A 141 10.29 2.65 8.17
C GLY A 141 9.26 1.55 7.90
N SER A 142 8.20 1.86 7.14
CA SER A 142 7.20 0.86 6.74
C SER A 142 7.79 -0.12 5.73
N THR A 143 7.45 -1.39 5.83
CA THR A 143 7.71 -2.35 4.77
C THR A 143 6.65 -2.17 3.69
N VAL A 144 7.06 -1.77 2.48
CA VAL A 144 6.16 -1.66 1.33
C VAL A 144 6.33 -2.87 0.43
N LEU A 145 5.27 -3.65 0.25
CA LEU A 145 5.23 -4.79 -0.63
C LEU A 145 4.32 -4.49 -1.82
N ILE A 146 4.89 -4.52 -3.02
CA ILE A 146 4.17 -4.27 -4.27
C ILE A 146 4.07 -5.57 -5.05
N VAL A 147 2.86 -6.00 -5.38
CA VAL A 147 2.61 -7.04 -6.38
C VAL A 147 2.30 -6.36 -7.69
N THR A 148 3.04 -6.73 -8.74
CA THR A 148 2.87 -6.16 -10.06
C THR A 148 3.41 -7.08 -11.13
N HIS A 149 2.86 -6.98 -12.33
CA HIS A 149 3.41 -7.58 -13.53
C HIS A 149 4.35 -6.62 -14.30
N ASN A 150 4.44 -5.35 -13.88
CA ASN A 150 5.36 -4.39 -14.47
C ASN A 150 6.78 -4.58 -13.97
N THR A 151 7.61 -5.25 -14.75
CA THR A 151 9.02 -5.53 -14.40
C THR A 151 9.90 -4.29 -14.44
N ALA A 152 9.48 -3.21 -15.09
CA ALA A 152 10.26 -1.97 -15.17
C ALA A 152 10.45 -1.30 -13.81
N ILE A 153 9.60 -1.58 -12.82
CA ILE A 153 9.74 -1.03 -11.47
C ILE A 153 10.68 -1.86 -10.57
N ALA A 154 11.09 -3.07 -10.99
CA ALA A 154 11.97 -3.92 -10.20
C ALA A 154 13.28 -3.24 -9.74
N PRO A 155 13.95 -2.38 -10.53
CA PRO A 155 15.18 -1.72 -10.11
C PRO A 155 15.07 -0.80 -8.89
N ILE A 156 13.87 -0.25 -8.58
CA ILE A 156 13.69 0.64 -7.41
C ILE A 156 13.45 -0.09 -6.09
N ALA A 157 13.11 -1.37 -6.15
CA ALA A 157 12.87 -2.18 -4.96
C ALA A 157 14.20 -2.59 -4.29
N ASP A 158 14.22 -2.73 -2.97
CA ASP A 158 15.37 -3.30 -2.25
C ASP A 158 15.50 -4.80 -2.53
N LYS A 159 14.36 -5.49 -2.65
CA LYS A 159 14.28 -6.92 -2.94
C LYS A 159 13.17 -7.20 -3.96
N VAL A 160 13.49 -8.00 -4.94
CA VAL A 160 12.56 -8.50 -5.96
C VAL A 160 12.42 -10.01 -5.80
N ILE A 161 11.18 -10.46 -5.67
CA ILE A 161 10.85 -11.89 -5.57
C ILE A 161 10.01 -12.24 -6.79
N ARG A 162 10.51 -13.13 -7.63
CA ARG A 162 9.79 -13.67 -8.78
C ARG A 162 9.06 -14.93 -8.38
N ILE A 163 7.75 -14.93 -8.63
CA ILE A 163 6.87 -16.07 -8.34
C ILE A 163 6.34 -16.60 -9.67
N HIS A 164 6.43 -17.91 -9.85
CA HIS A 164 5.89 -18.62 -11.00
C HIS A 164 5.27 -19.95 -10.52
N ASP A 165 4.08 -20.29 -11.02
CA ASP A 165 3.34 -21.51 -10.64
C ASP A 165 3.24 -21.75 -9.12
N GLY A 166 3.03 -20.68 -8.36
CA GLY A 166 2.88 -20.73 -6.90
C GLY A 166 4.19 -20.91 -6.12
N GLY A 167 5.32 -21.04 -6.80
CA GLY A 167 6.65 -21.18 -6.20
C GLY A 167 7.53 -19.94 -6.40
N ILE A 168 8.52 -19.78 -5.52
CA ILE A 168 9.57 -18.75 -5.70
C ILE A 168 10.55 -19.26 -6.76
N GLN A 169 10.61 -18.53 -7.89
CA GLN A 169 11.57 -18.81 -8.96
C GLN A 169 12.93 -18.18 -8.72
N ASP A 170 12.94 -16.93 -8.24
CA ASP A 170 14.17 -16.16 -8.03
C ASP A 170 13.98 -15.10 -6.95
N ILE A 171 15.07 -14.76 -6.25
CA ILE A 171 15.14 -13.65 -5.30
C ILE A 171 16.36 -12.80 -5.64
N HIS A 172 16.12 -11.57 -6.04
CA HIS A 172 17.16 -10.59 -6.32
C HIS A 172 17.19 -9.48 -5.27
N ILE A 173 18.39 -9.17 -4.74
CA ILE A 173 18.60 -8.07 -3.79
C ILE A 173 19.33 -6.94 -4.50
N ASN A 174 18.68 -5.78 -4.60
CA ASN A 174 19.30 -4.58 -5.13
C ASN A 174 20.12 -3.89 -4.03
N LYS A 175 21.43 -4.03 -4.06
CA LYS A 175 22.34 -3.36 -3.09
C LYS A 175 22.25 -1.83 -3.15
N LYS A 176 21.86 -1.28 -4.29
CA LYS A 176 21.68 0.15 -4.53
C LYS A 176 20.45 0.32 -5.44
N PRO A 177 19.24 0.41 -4.86
CA PRO A 177 18.04 0.64 -5.64
C PRO A 177 18.14 1.92 -6.48
N ALA A 178 17.60 1.84 -7.70
CA ALA A 178 17.60 2.96 -8.63
C ALA A 178 16.69 4.10 -8.15
N ASP A 179 16.96 5.30 -8.62
CA ASP A 179 16.05 6.44 -8.41
C ASP A 179 14.84 6.29 -9.32
N ILE A 180 13.65 6.64 -8.81
CA ILE A 180 12.40 6.58 -9.56
C ILE A 180 12.44 7.43 -10.83
N SER A 181 13.19 8.53 -10.84
CA SER A 181 13.32 9.40 -12.02
C SER A 181 13.93 8.68 -13.22
N THR A 182 14.75 7.64 -12.98
CA THR A 182 15.47 6.89 -14.01
C THR A 182 14.67 5.75 -14.65
N ILE A 183 13.45 5.46 -14.13
CA ILE A 183 12.63 4.37 -14.64
C ILE A 183 11.77 4.85 -15.81
N GLU A 184 11.69 4.03 -16.85
CA GLU A 184 10.79 4.17 -18.00
C GLU A 184 9.99 2.86 -18.15
N TRP A 185 8.66 2.96 -18.37
CA TRP A 185 7.77 1.82 -18.69
C TRP A 185 6.66 2.22 -19.66
#